data_8cc66a159bb2d0cf864d83f828ab02b6
#
_entry.id   8cc66a159bb2d0cf864d83f828ab02b6
#
_cell.length_a   1.000
_cell.length_b   1.000
_cell.length_c   1.000
_cell.angle_alpha   90.00
_cell.angle_beta   90.00
_cell.angle_gamma   90.00
#
_symmetry.space_group_name_H-M   'P 1'
#
loop_
_entity.id
_entity.type
_entity.pdbx_description
1 polymer ?
#
loop_
_entity_poly.entity_id
_entity_poly.type
_entity_poly.pdbx_seq_one_letter_code
_entity_poly.pdbx_strand_id
1 'polypeptide(L)'
;MSDLHPAPTLGVLGGSGIYEIDGLENVEWRKVETPWGEASDELLFGSLDGVQMVFLPRHGRGHRLSPSSINYRANIDALKRAGVTDLISLSAVGSFRDELAPGHFVIVDQFIDRTFAREKSFFGTGLVAHVSVAHPTNSRLADWCEEACRSEGITVHRGGTYLAMEGPQFSTLAESNLYR
;
A
#
# COMPACT_ATOMS: atom_id res chain seq x y z
N MET A 1 11.97 -20.67 26.16
CA MET A 1 12.06 -20.87 24.70
C MET A 1 11.75 -19.52 24.11
N SER A 2 12.77 -18.78 23.70
CA SER A 2 12.60 -17.48 23.05
C SER A 2 11.90 -17.71 21.71
N ASP A 3 10.78 -17.02 21.49
CA ASP A 3 10.03 -17.05 20.25
C ASP A 3 10.95 -16.66 19.09
N LEU A 4 11.30 -17.65 18.27
CA LEU A 4 12.11 -17.50 17.06
C LEU A 4 11.28 -16.91 15.89
N HIS A 5 10.47 -15.89 16.17
CA HIS A 5 9.93 -15.10 15.08
C HIS A 5 10.98 -14.06 14.68
N PRO A 6 11.36 -14.00 13.38
CA PRO A 6 12.23 -12.93 12.93
C PRO A 6 11.62 -11.58 13.28
N ALA A 7 12.48 -10.60 13.58
CA ALA A 7 12.01 -9.24 13.85
C ALA A 7 11.08 -8.76 12.72
N PRO A 8 9.98 -8.09 13.03
CA PRO A 8 9.05 -7.63 12.02
C PRO A 8 9.74 -6.67 11.04
N THR A 9 9.44 -6.83 9.76
CA THR A 9 9.89 -5.94 8.69
C THR A 9 8.70 -5.19 8.14
N LEU A 10 8.73 -3.87 8.22
CA LEU A 10 7.65 -3.01 7.75
C LEU A 10 7.84 -2.69 6.27
N GLY A 11 6.90 -3.10 5.45
CA GLY A 11 6.80 -2.67 4.05
C GLY A 11 6.00 -1.38 3.92
N VAL A 12 6.46 -0.49 3.06
CA VAL A 12 5.74 0.74 2.69
C VAL A 12 5.59 0.78 1.18
N LEU A 13 4.34 0.74 0.71
CA LEU A 13 3.99 0.84 -0.69
C LEU A 13 3.31 2.19 -0.95
N GLY A 14 3.89 3.02 -1.81
CA GLY A 14 3.28 4.33 -2.05
C GLY A 14 3.74 5.01 -3.32
N GLY A 15 3.32 6.25 -3.48
CA GLY A 15 3.71 7.12 -4.60
C GLY A 15 5.11 7.71 -4.44
N SER A 16 5.38 8.80 -5.16
CA SER A 16 6.66 9.51 -5.10
C SER A 16 6.89 10.15 -3.73
N GLY A 17 8.13 10.15 -3.24
CA GLY A 17 8.55 10.84 -2.01
C GLY A 17 8.47 10.04 -0.72
N ILE A 18 7.89 8.83 -0.73
CA ILE A 18 7.78 8.01 0.49
C ILE A 18 9.09 7.35 0.94
N TYR A 19 10.13 7.41 0.14
CA TYR A 19 11.44 6.80 0.39
C TYR A 19 12.53 7.82 0.71
N GLU A 20 12.18 9.10 0.77
CA GLU A 20 13.05 10.20 1.22
C GLU A 20 12.68 10.55 2.67
N ILE A 21 13.07 9.69 3.60
CA ILE A 21 12.77 9.83 5.03
C ILE A 21 14.05 10.17 5.76
N ASP A 22 14.04 11.26 6.52
CA ASP A 22 15.13 11.65 7.39
C ASP A 22 15.40 10.56 8.45
N GLY A 23 16.67 10.28 8.70
CA GLY A 23 17.08 9.28 9.68
C GLY A 23 17.05 7.82 9.20
N LEU A 24 16.71 7.57 7.93
CA LEU A 24 16.79 6.21 7.39
C LEU A 24 18.26 5.80 7.22
N GLU A 25 18.66 4.72 7.88
CA GLU A 25 20.02 4.17 7.89
C GLU A 25 20.14 2.92 7.03
N ASN A 26 21.37 2.55 6.65
CA ASN A 26 21.71 1.33 5.90
C ASN A 26 20.93 1.19 4.59
N VAL A 27 20.76 2.30 3.90
CA VAL A 27 19.94 2.41 2.69
C VAL A 27 20.56 1.68 1.52
N GLU A 28 19.81 0.77 0.91
CA GLU A 28 20.25 0.01 -0.27
C GLU A 28 19.07 -0.28 -1.21
N TRP A 29 19.24 0.02 -2.50
CA TRP A 29 18.31 -0.40 -3.54
C TRP A 29 18.66 -1.81 -4.03
N ARG A 30 17.68 -2.70 -4.07
CA ARG A 30 17.84 -4.08 -4.55
C ARG A 30 16.73 -4.47 -5.50
N LYS A 31 17.11 -5.06 -6.62
CA LYS A 31 16.17 -5.73 -7.50
C LYS A 31 15.75 -7.07 -6.88
N VAL A 32 14.45 -7.31 -6.80
CA VAL A 32 13.89 -8.58 -6.35
C VAL A 32 13.14 -9.21 -7.52
N GLU A 33 13.61 -10.37 -7.96
CA GLU A 33 12.98 -11.12 -9.05
C GLU A 33 11.76 -11.89 -8.54
N THR A 34 10.71 -11.91 -9.36
CA THR A 34 9.47 -12.62 -9.07
C THR A 34 9.03 -13.49 -10.24
N PRO A 35 8.29 -14.59 -10.01
CA PRO A 35 7.72 -15.41 -11.08
C PRO A 35 6.60 -14.70 -11.86
N TRP A 36 6.17 -13.53 -11.37
CA TRP A 36 5.12 -12.72 -11.97
C TRP A 36 5.65 -11.65 -12.91
N GLY A 37 6.96 -11.59 -13.12
CA GLY A 37 7.65 -10.56 -13.87
C GLY A 37 8.27 -9.51 -12.95
N GLU A 38 8.57 -8.35 -13.51
CA GLU A 38 9.22 -7.26 -12.77
C GLU A 38 8.25 -6.50 -11.87
N ALA A 39 8.71 -6.15 -10.67
CA ALA A 39 8.06 -5.17 -9.81
C ALA A 39 8.15 -3.75 -10.41
N SER A 40 7.39 -2.81 -9.87
CA SER A 40 7.36 -1.42 -10.36
C SER A 40 8.72 -0.74 -10.33
N ASP A 41 9.58 -1.12 -9.38
CA ASP A 41 10.97 -0.66 -9.24
C ASP A 41 11.78 -1.64 -8.40
N GLU A 42 13.07 -1.34 -8.19
CA GLU A 42 13.84 -1.91 -7.11
C GLU A 42 13.22 -1.56 -5.77
N LEU A 43 13.43 -2.40 -4.77
CA LEU A 43 13.00 -2.15 -3.40
C LEU A 43 14.11 -1.40 -2.66
N LEU A 44 13.73 -0.37 -1.91
CA LEU A 44 14.64 0.32 -1.00
C LEU A 44 14.57 -0.34 0.37
N PHE A 45 15.68 -0.92 0.80
CA PHE A 45 15.86 -1.44 2.15
C PHE A 45 16.50 -0.37 3.03
N GLY A 46 16.15 -0.34 4.29
CA GLY A 46 16.77 0.52 5.29
C GLY A 46 16.28 0.17 6.69
N SER A 47 16.77 0.93 7.67
CA SER A 47 16.29 0.83 9.05
C SER A 47 16.02 2.22 9.61
N LEU A 48 14.98 2.35 10.40
CA LEU A 48 14.62 3.58 11.12
C LEU A 48 14.40 3.23 12.59
N ASP A 49 15.18 3.82 13.47
CA ASP A 49 15.14 3.53 14.91
C ASP A 49 15.19 2.03 15.25
N GLY A 50 16.00 1.28 14.49
CA GLY A 50 16.15 -0.16 14.64
C GLY A 50 15.07 -1.02 13.99
N VAL A 51 14.02 -0.42 13.44
CA VAL A 51 12.97 -1.12 12.68
C VAL A 51 13.43 -1.32 11.24
N GLN A 52 13.39 -2.58 10.76
CA GLN A 52 13.68 -2.88 9.37
C GLN A 52 12.54 -2.43 8.48
N MET A 53 12.86 -1.69 7.43
CA MET A 53 11.89 -1.13 6.48
C MET A 53 12.21 -1.48 5.04
N VAL A 54 11.17 -1.70 4.25
CA VAL A 54 11.29 -1.94 2.80
C VAL A 54 10.27 -1.05 2.08
N PHE A 55 10.75 -0.20 1.20
CA PHE A 55 9.90 0.71 0.43
C PHE A 55 9.81 0.26 -1.02
N LEU A 56 8.62 0.39 -1.61
CA LEU A 56 8.41 0.17 -3.04
C LEU A 56 7.65 1.35 -3.65
N PRO A 57 8.27 2.10 -4.60
CA PRO A 57 7.59 3.13 -5.38
C PRO A 57 6.58 2.47 -6.32
N ARG A 58 5.27 2.60 -6.02
CA ARG A 58 4.20 1.93 -6.77
C ARG A 58 4.21 2.23 -8.28
N HIS A 59 4.51 3.47 -8.65
CA HIS A 59 4.59 3.91 -10.04
C HIS A 59 6.01 3.88 -10.63
N GLY A 60 6.97 3.33 -9.89
CA GLY A 60 8.39 3.44 -10.19
C GLY A 60 8.94 4.85 -9.95
N ARG A 61 10.26 4.95 -9.71
CA ARG A 61 10.94 6.24 -9.61
C ARG A 61 10.73 7.04 -10.90
N GLY A 62 10.44 8.33 -10.76
CA GLY A 62 10.06 9.19 -11.89
C GLY A 62 8.63 9.00 -12.39
N HIS A 63 7.78 8.26 -11.69
CA HIS A 63 6.35 8.08 -12.00
C HIS A 63 6.10 7.56 -13.43
N ARG A 64 6.84 6.54 -13.84
CA ARG A 64 6.88 6.01 -15.22
C ARG A 64 5.78 5.01 -15.56
N LEU A 65 5.10 4.46 -14.56
CA LEU A 65 4.04 3.46 -14.74
C LEU A 65 2.67 4.08 -14.50
N SER A 66 1.75 3.90 -15.45
CA SER A 66 0.34 4.23 -15.23
C SER A 66 -0.31 3.25 -14.24
N PRO A 67 -1.43 3.59 -13.59
CA PRO A 67 -2.11 2.69 -12.66
C PRO A 67 -2.40 1.30 -13.23
N SER A 68 -2.81 1.22 -14.50
CA SER A 68 -3.14 -0.06 -15.15
C SER A 68 -1.91 -0.82 -15.65
N SER A 69 -0.74 -0.17 -15.73
CA SER A 69 0.53 -0.80 -16.14
C SER A 69 1.32 -1.37 -14.97
N ILE A 70 0.89 -1.12 -13.74
CA ILE A 70 1.52 -1.67 -12.53
C ILE A 70 1.31 -3.18 -12.46
N ASN A 71 2.41 -3.92 -12.28
CA ASN A 71 2.35 -5.34 -11.98
C ASN A 71 2.13 -5.57 -10.47
N TYR A 72 0.87 -5.53 -10.03
CA TYR A 72 0.51 -5.64 -8.62
C TYR A 72 0.94 -6.97 -8.00
N ARG A 73 0.87 -8.08 -8.76
CA ARG A 73 1.31 -9.41 -8.28
C ARG A 73 2.82 -9.42 -8.02
N ALA A 74 3.61 -8.91 -8.95
CA ALA A 74 5.05 -8.81 -8.77
C ALA A 74 5.41 -7.91 -7.59
N ASN A 75 4.73 -6.80 -7.40
CA ASN A 75 4.97 -5.89 -6.28
C ASN A 75 4.75 -6.58 -4.93
N ILE A 76 3.65 -7.27 -4.76
CA ILE A 76 3.33 -7.98 -3.50
C ILE A 76 4.28 -9.16 -3.28
N ASP A 77 4.58 -9.95 -4.33
CA ASP A 77 5.50 -11.07 -4.23
C ASP A 77 6.93 -10.61 -3.90
N ALA A 78 7.40 -9.50 -4.51
CA ALA A 78 8.70 -8.91 -4.22
C ALA A 78 8.82 -8.47 -2.76
N LEU A 79 7.81 -7.77 -2.22
CA LEU A 79 7.75 -7.40 -0.81
C LEU A 79 7.75 -8.62 0.11
N LYS A 80 6.99 -9.65 -0.23
CA LYS A 80 6.98 -10.92 0.51
C LYS A 80 8.36 -11.60 0.50
N ARG A 81 9.03 -11.65 -0.65
CA ARG A 81 10.40 -12.21 -0.78
C ARG A 81 11.44 -11.38 -0.05
N ALA A 82 11.23 -10.07 0.06
CA ALA A 82 12.06 -9.16 0.85
C ALA A 82 11.90 -9.34 2.38
N GLY A 83 11.01 -10.23 2.83
CA GLY A 83 10.79 -10.53 4.25
C GLY A 83 9.76 -9.62 4.93
N VAL A 84 9.01 -8.82 4.18
CA VAL A 84 7.96 -7.95 4.73
C VAL A 84 6.91 -8.79 5.44
N THR A 85 6.63 -8.44 6.70
CA THR A 85 5.63 -9.07 7.56
C THR A 85 4.36 -8.23 7.68
N ASP A 86 4.53 -6.92 7.69
CA ASP A 86 3.47 -5.92 7.84
C ASP A 86 3.61 -4.90 6.70
N LEU A 87 2.51 -4.56 6.03
CA LEU A 87 2.52 -3.67 4.87
C LEU A 87 1.58 -2.48 5.07
N ILE A 88 2.13 -1.28 4.94
CA ILE A 88 1.36 -0.03 4.87
C ILE A 88 1.34 0.45 3.42
N SER A 89 0.15 0.71 2.89
CA SER A 89 -0.03 1.34 1.59
C SER A 89 -0.50 2.78 1.76
N LEU A 90 0.25 3.72 1.19
CA LEU A 90 -0.02 5.15 1.25
C LEU A 90 -0.46 5.68 -0.11
N SER A 91 -1.55 6.44 -0.13
CA SER A 91 -2.08 7.08 -1.34
C SER A 91 -2.68 8.43 -1.03
N ALA A 92 -2.37 9.42 -1.85
CA ALA A 92 -3.15 10.65 -1.90
C ALA A 92 -4.45 10.39 -2.65
N VAL A 93 -5.57 10.84 -2.10
CA VAL A 93 -6.92 10.59 -2.63
C VAL A 93 -7.77 11.85 -2.58
N GLY A 94 -8.79 11.92 -3.43
CA GLY A 94 -9.90 12.86 -3.28
C GLY A 94 -10.89 12.36 -2.22
N SER A 95 -11.58 13.27 -1.55
CA SER A 95 -12.62 12.93 -0.59
C SER A 95 -14.00 13.28 -1.14
N PHE A 96 -15.00 12.43 -0.87
CA PHE A 96 -16.41 12.72 -1.06
C PHE A 96 -17.09 13.24 0.22
N ARG A 97 -16.31 13.46 1.29
CA ARG A 97 -16.82 13.87 2.61
C ARG A 97 -16.15 15.18 3.01
N ASP A 98 -16.95 16.17 3.33
CA ASP A 98 -16.46 17.53 3.65
C ASP A 98 -15.61 17.57 4.92
N GLU A 99 -15.89 16.68 5.89
CA GLU A 99 -15.14 16.57 7.14
C GLU A 99 -13.72 15.97 6.97
N LEU A 100 -13.44 15.35 5.82
CA LEU A 100 -12.12 14.81 5.48
C LEU A 100 -11.36 15.83 4.63
N ALA A 101 -10.83 16.85 5.29
CA ALA A 101 -10.14 17.95 4.63
C ALA A 101 -8.73 17.54 4.10
N PRO A 102 -8.18 18.28 3.13
CA PRO A 102 -6.79 18.10 2.71
C PRO A 102 -5.83 18.14 3.89
N GLY A 103 -4.86 17.21 3.92
CA GLY A 103 -3.90 17.06 5.02
C GLY A 103 -4.36 16.13 6.14
N HIS A 104 -5.63 15.71 6.16
CA HIS A 104 -6.09 14.69 7.07
C HIS A 104 -5.66 13.30 6.60
N PHE A 105 -5.37 12.39 7.55
CA PHE A 105 -5.16 10.99 7.29
C PHE A 105 -6.44 10.20 7.55
N VAL A 106 -6.70 9.20 6.71
CA VAL A 106 -7.81 8.27 6.88
C VAL A 106 -7.27 6.86 6.90
N ILE A 107 -7.46 6.16 8.02
CA ILE A 107 -7.11 4.74 8.15
C ILE A 107 -8.33 3.95 7.75
N VAL A 108 -8.36 3.54 6.48
CA VAL A 108 -9.49 2.84 5.89
C VAL A 108 -9.65 1.43 6.44
N ASP A 109 -10.86 0.95 6.55
CA ASP A 109 -11.18 -0.42 6.97
C ASP A 109 -11.92 -1.22 5.90
N GLN A 110 -12.34 -0.56 4.81
CA GLN A 110 -13.02 -1.16 3.68
C GLN A 110 -12.52 -0.61 2.35
N PHE A 111 -12.75 -1.35 1.26
CA PHE A 111 -12.55 -0.84 -0.08
C PHE A 111 -13.61 -1.33 -1.07
N ILE A 112 -13.81 -0.56 -2.13
CA ILE A 112 -14.61 -0.93 -3.29
C ILE A 112 -13.68 -0.90 -4.51
N ASP A 113 -13.51 -2.04 -5.17
CA ASP A 113 -12.69 -2.16 -6.37
C ASP A 113 -13.56 -2.02 -7.62
N ARG A 114 -13.40 -0.90 -8.33
CA ARG A 114 -14.04 -0.61 -9.62
C ARG A 114 -13.04 -0.70 -10.77
N THR A 115 -11.87 -1.31 -10.56
CA THR A 115 -10.91 -1.54 -11.61
C THR A 115 -11.32 -2.75 -12.47
N PHE A 116 -10.95 -2.76 -13.75
CA PHE A 116 -11.38 -3.78 -14.71
C PHE A 116 -10.26 -4.33 -15.60
N ALA A 117 -9.12 -3.65 -15.70
CA ALA A 117 -8.00 -4.05 -16.54
C ALA A 117 -6.77 -4.53 -15.74
N ARG A 118 -6.93 -4.82 -14.45
CA ARG A 118 -5.85 -5.24 -13.57
C ARG A 118 -5.94 -6.72 -13.24
N GLU A 119 -4.80 -7.39 -13.20
CA GLU A 119 -4.69 -8.75 -12.70
C GLU A 119 -4.91 -8.79 -11.18
N LYS A 120 -5.94 -9.52 -10.74
CA LYS A 120 -6.44 -9.47 -9.35
C LYS A 120 -6.17 -10.75 -8.55
N SER A 121 -5.54 -11.78 -9.15
CA SER A 121 -5.39 -13.07 -8.48
C SER A 121 -4.02 -13.67 -8.74
N PHE A 122 -3.47 -14.30 -7.72
CA PHE A 122 -2.33 -15.21 -7.84
C PHE A 122 -2.74 -16.61 -8.31
N PHE A 123 -4.03 -16.90 -8.33
CA PHE A 123 -4.60 -18.18 -8.74
C PHE A 123 -5.20 -18.08 -10.14
N GLY A 124 -5.33 -19.22 -10.83
CA GLY A 124 -5.85 -19.27 -12.18
C GLY A 124 -6.28 -20.66 -12.58
N THR A 125 -6.20 -20.97 -13.88
CA THR A 125 -6.49 -22.31 -14.39
C THR A 125 -5.58 -23.35 -13.75
N GLY A 126 -6.15 -24.43 -13.23
CA GLY A 126 -5.45 -25.52 -12.53
C GLY A 126 -5.52 -25.42 -11.00
N LEU A 127 -5.51 -24.24 -10.44
CA LEU A 127 -5.70 -24.01 -9.01
C LEU A 127 -6.54 -22.76 -8.79
N VAL A 128 -7.76 -22.94 -8.33
CA VAL A 128 -8.69 -21.86 -8.02
C VAL A 128 -8.82 -21.73 -6.49
N ALA A 129 -8.78 -20.49 -5.98
CA ALA A 129 -9.02 -20.23 -4.57
C ALA A 129 -10.01 -19.06 -4.40
N HIS A 130 -10.87 -19.20 -3.40
CA HIS A 130 -11.77 -18.14 -2.95
C HIS A 130 -11.38 -17.73 -1.53
N VAL A 131 -10.91 -16.49 -1.38
CA VAL A 131 -10.52 -15.95 -0.09
C VAL A 131 -11.56 -14.97 0.42
N SER A 132 -11.81 -14.98 1.73
CA SER A 132 -12.69 -13.97 2.35
C SER A 132 -11.95 -12.64 2.45
N VAL A 133 -12.59 -11.57 1.97
CA VAL A 133 -12.13 -10.18 2.11
C VAL A 133 -13.14 -9.30 2.83
N ALA A 134 -14.01 -9.90 3.66
CA ALA A 134 -15.00 -9.16 4.44
C ALA A 134 -14.35 -8.12 5.38
N HIS A 135 -13.17 -8.43 5.89
CA HIS A 135 -12.35 -7.52 6.71
C HIS A 135 -10.96 -7.41 6.07
N PRO A 136 -10.79 -6.51 5.07
CA PRO A 136 -9.59 -6.49 4.23
C PRO A 136 -8.36 -5.88 4.88
N THR A 137 -8.49 -5.21 6.02
CA THR A 137 -7.40 -4.51 6.71
C THR A 137 -7.08 -5.15 8.06
N ASN A 138 -5.84 -4.99 8.49
CA ASN A 138 -5.38 -5.49 9.79
C ASN A 138 -5.67 -4.47 10.89
N SER A 139 -6.50 -4.83 11.88
CA SER A 139 -6.90 -3.92 12.96
C SER A 139 -5.72 -3.49 13.84
N ARG A 140 -4.81 -4.41 14.17
CA ARG A 140 -3.61 -4.11 14.98
C ARG A 140 -2.73 -3.05 14.31
N LEU A 141 -2.45 -3.22 13.02
CA LEU A 141 -1.64 -2.26 12.28
C LEU A 141 -2.36 -0.91 12.13
N ALA A 142 -3.67 -0.94 11.96
CA ALA A 142 -4.49 0.26 11.94
C ALA A 142 -4.48 1.01 13.28
N ASP A 143 -4.48 0.29 14.42
CA ASP A 143 -4.36 0.89 15.75
C ASP A 143 -3.01 1.60 15.92
N TRP A 144 -1.92 0.96 15.49
CA TRP A 144 -0.59 1.58 15.52
C TRP A 144 -0.47 2.81 14.62
N CYS A 145 -1.05 2.77 13.42
CA CYS A 145 -1.08 3.94 12.54
C CYS A 145 -1.88 5.10 13.15
N GLU A 146 -3.00 4.81 13.80
CA GLU A 146 -3.81 5.83 14.48
C GLU A 146 -3.04 6.45 15.65
N GLU A 147 -2.40 5.64 16.49
CA GLU A 147 -1.59 6.11 17.62
C GLU A 147 -0.41 6.96 17.13
N ALA A 148 0.30 6.53 16.08
CA ALA A 148 1.39 7.27 15.49
C ALA A 148 0.94 8.64 14.95
N CYS A 149 -0.18 8.71 14.24
CA CYS A 149 -0.72 9.99 13.76
C CYS A 149 -1.07 10.92 14.94
N ARG A 150 -1.67 10.40 16.00
CA ARG A 150 -2.06 11.18 17.17
C ARG A 150 -0.85 11.70 17.94
N SER A 151 0.20 10.88 18.09
CA SER A 151 1.43 11.29 18.81
C SER A 151 2.16 12.43 18.10
N GLU A 152 2.07 12.47 16.77
CA GLU A 152 2.64 13.53 15.94
C GLU A 152 1.69 14.73 15.74
N GLY A 153 0.52 14.75 16.40
CA GLY A 153 -0.47 15.80 16.27
C GLY A 153 -1.16 15.86 14.89
N ILE A 154 -1.10 14.77 14.15
CA ILE A 154 -1.72 14.67 12.82
C ILE A 154 -3.21 14.34 12.95
N THR A 155 -4.06 15.10 12.27
CA THR A 155 -5.49 14.79 12.21
C THR A 155 -5.74 13.50 11.49
N VAL A 156 -6.31 12.52 12.20
CA VAL A 156 -6.58 11.17 11.69
C VAL A 156 -8.03 10.78 11.92
N HIS A 157 -8.59 10.09 10.92
CA HIS A 157 -9.92 9.50 10.99
C HIS A 157 -9.80 7.98 10.89
N ARG A 158 -10.51 7.28 11.76
CA ARG A 158 -10.54 5.82 11.77
C ARG A 158 -11.77 5.30 11.04
N GLY A 159 -11.56 4.33 10.17
CA GLY A 159 -12.60 3.75 9.33
C GLY A 159 -12.86 4.56 8.07
N GLY A 160 -13.53 3.94 7.14
CA GLY A 160 -13.93 4.53 5.87
C GLY A 160 -13.68 3.60 4.70
N THR A 161 -14.38 3.85 3.62
CA THR A 161 -14.29 3.02 2.41
C THR A 161 -13.44 3.71 1.36
N TYR A 162 -12.35 3.04 0.96
CA TYR A 162 -11.51 3.47 -0.16
C TYR A 162 -12.12 2.95 -1.47
N LEU A 163 -12.42 3.84 -2.41
CA LEU A 163 -12.83 3.46 -3.76
C LEU A 163 -11.62 3.49 -4.70
N ALA A 164 -11.31 2.36 -5.34
CA ALA A 164 -10.33 2.28 -6.40
C ALA A 164 -11.02 2.27 -7.76
N MET A 165 -10.75 3.27 -8.60
CA MET A 165 -11.17 3.27 -10.00
C MET A 165 -9.97 2.96 -10.91
N GLU A 166 -10.23 2.60 -12.17
CA GLU A 166 -9.17 2.20 -13.10
C GLU A 166 -8.17 3.32 -13.37
N GLY A 167 -8.65 4.55 -13.59
CA GLY A 167 -7.81 5.63 -14.09
C GLY A 167 -7.43 5.45 -15.57
N PRO A 168 -6.56 6.30 -16.13
CA PRO A 168 -5.86 7.43 -15.48
C PRO A 168 -6.74 8.66 -15.18
N GLN A 169 -7.95 8.72 -15.77
CA GLN A 169 -8.89 9.82 -15.52
C GLN A 169 -9.53 9.71 -14.13
N PHE A 170 -9.97 10.84 -13.61
CA PHE A 170 -10.85 10.89 -12.45
C PHE A 170 -12.29 10.56 -12.84
N SER A 171 -13.15 10.34 -11.82
CA SER A 171 -14.57 10.05 -12.01
C SER A 171 -15.32 11.23 -12.68
N THR A 172 -16.31 10.90 -13.50
CA THR A 172 -17.29 11.86 -13.96
C THR A 172 -18.15 12.35 -12.79
N LEU A 173 -18.88 13.45 -12.97
CA LEU A 173 -19.80 13.94 -11.96
C LEU A 173 -20.88 12.89 -11.60
N ALA A 174 -21.36 12.14 -12.60
CA ALA A 174 -22.34 11.08 -12.39
C ALA A 174 -21.78 9.92 -11.55
N GLU A 175 -20.55 9.49 -11.84
CA GLU A 175 -19.84 8.49 -11.05
C GLU A 175 -19.57 9.00 -9.62
N SER A 176 -19.13 10.24 -9.48
CA SER A 176 -18.90 10.86 -8.16
C SER A 176 -20.17 10.90 -7.32
N ASN A 177 -21.30 11.21 -7.93
CA ASN A 177 -22.60 11.18 -7.26
C ASN A 177 -23.06 9.75 -6.89
N LEU A 178 -22.65 8.75 -7.68
CA LEU A 178 -22.92 7.34 -7.36
C LEU A 178 -22.05 6.85 -6.20
N TYR A 179 -20.82 7.36 -6.08
CA TYR A 179 -19.85 6.92 -5.07
C TYR A 179 -20.03 7.61 -3.71
N ARG A 180 -20.65 8.76 -3.67
CA ARG A 180 -20.99 9.51 -2.45
C ARG A 180 -22.07 8.81 -1.65
#